data_8a5b5ee05f74a30e638e8f61bf47cc0c
#
_entry.id   8a5b5ee05f74a30e638e8f61bf47cc0c
#
_cell.length_a   1.000
_cell.length_b   1.000
_cell.length_c   1.000
_cell.angle_alpha   90.00
_cell.angle_beta   90.00
_cell.angle_gamma   90.00
#
_symmetry.space_group_name_H-M   'P 1'
#
loop_
_entity.id
_entity.type
_entity.pdbx_description
1 polymer ?
#
loop_
_entity_poly.entity_id
_entity_poly.type
_entity_poly.pdbx_seq_one_letter_code
_entity_poly.pdbx_strand_id
1 'polypeptide(L)'
;MDAPSQIPVNRFSFVGKSLGILVFAALVAYVVDYKLKLGKVPGAILALSIFGVGVFALLRLRGAPREMGITFGLKFFSVTAYKILNFSVSMWLIKDLGFGTEDSGYIIMGWGVFMALATIVSGSLTDALGLRRTLFLGVSLCVLTRIVMVFAGNPWLALVCGLLPLAIGEALCTPVLVAALRLYSKPSQRTVAFSLFYGLMNFGFMFGYFISDGVMGKLSVGQVAAVPVLNTPITAYGILILVSMGIDLLMIPLISFLKPGVQMTEGGFIPLPGNDHVFPAGMGTLGKVGFTIRNAASDTLKTLSGLFASKGFGKLVAFLLLIGLLKIVFNLMDYVLTPFAQREIGADAVSKVGRLNSTNSIMILVLAPVVGMLTRKCASYTMVIFGGFITALSFLFMAAPTSMFDGLSSGWLGKAIGNGYLGIVGDVHPYFVMIFLWQVVFSIGEAFYSPRVYEYAASIAPPGQEASYSSLSYIPLLIGKISTGLAFSQLLNRYCPEQGQRDSPTMWLIIGLMVLVAPVGLLLLSRFIRVREEGRD
;
A
#
# COMPACT_ATOMS: atom_id res chain seq x y z
N MET A 1 35.70 26.62 14.40
CA MET A 1 34.78 25.58 13.90
C MET A 1 34.25 26.10 12.59
N ASP A 2 34.84 25.66 11.49
CA ASP A 2 34.41 26.07 10.16
C ASP A 2 32.99 25.54 9.89
N ALA A 3 32.11 26.42 9.38
CA ALA A 3 30.75 26.03 8.98
C ALA A 3 30.84 24.91 7.93
N PRO A 4 30.08 23.81 8.06
CA PRO A 4 30.14 22.72 7.10
C PRO A 4 29.82 23.26 5.70
N SER A 5 30.68 22.97 4.73
CA SER A 5 30.55 23.42 3.35
C SER A 5 29.21 22.97 2.76
N GLN A 6 28.37 23.94 2.38
CA GLN A 6 27.06 23.67 1.81
C GLN A 6 27.20 23.12 0.39
N ILE A 7 26.62 21.94 0.14
CA ILE A 7 26.58 21.31 -1.19
C ILE A 7 25.50 22.01 -2.03
N PRO A 8 25.78 22.49 -3.25
CA PRO A 8 24.82 23.24 -4.05
C PRO A 8 23.59 22.37 -4.43
N VAL A 9 22.41 22.97 -4.32
CA VAL A 9 21.11 22.35 -4.68
C VAL A 9 20.80 22.65 -6.14
N ASN A 10 20.67 21.64 -6.98
CA ASN A 10 20.26 21.81 -8.38
C ASN A 10 18.73 22.08 -8.45
N ARG A 11 18.34 23.25 -8.97
CA ARG A 11 16.94 23.71 -9.04
C ARG A 11 16.44 23.69 -10.48
N PHE A 12 15.47 22.84 -10.78
CA PHE A 12 14.68 22.99 -12.01
C PHE A 12 13.84 24.27 -11.96
N SER A 13 13.66 24.94 -13.12
CA SER A 13 12.79 26.11 -13.17
C SER A 13 11.33 25.74 -12.79
N PHE A 14 10.62 26.66 -12.14
CA PHE A 14 9.20 26.46 -11.76
C PHE A 14 8.33 26.16 -13.00
N VAL A 15 8.58 26.86 -14.10
CA VAL A 15 7.86 26.69 -15.36
C VAL A 15 8.06 25.28 -15.93
N GLY A 16 9.29 24.79 -15.96
CA GLY A 16 9.57 23.44 -16.46
C GLY A 16 8.88 22.35 -15.65
N LYS A 17 8.83 22.51 -14.31
CA LYS A 17 8.12 21.59 -13.42
C LYS A 17 6.60 21.63 -13.62
N SER A 18 6.01 22.82 -13.75
CA SER A 18 4.59 22.99 -14.00
C SER A 18 4.17 22.41 -15.35
N LEU A 19 5.00 22.62 -16.38
CA LEU A 19 4.78 22.03 -17.70
C LEU A 19 4.86 20.49 -17.64
N GLY A 20 5.82 19.94 -16.92
CA GLY A 20 5.93 18.50 -16.72
C GLY A 20 4.69 17.90 -16.04
N ILE A 21 4.14 18.56 -15.04
CA ILE A 21 2.89 18.13 -14.38
C ILE A 21 1.71 18.22 -15.33
N LEU A 22 1.60 19.28 -16.13
CA LEU A 22 0.53 19.44 -17.10
C LEU A 22 0.58 18.35 -18.17
N VAL A 23 1.77 18.07 -18.72
CA VAL A 23 1.97 16.99 -19.70
C VAL A 23 1.62 15.64 -19.09
N PHE A 24 2.06 15.38 -17.86
CA PHE A 24 1.73 14.14 -17.15
C PHE A 24 0.23 14.00 -16.90
N ALA A 25 -0.44 15.06 -16.44
CA ALA A 25 -1.89 15.08 -16.24
C ALA A 25 -2.67 14.84 -17.55
N ALA A 26 -2.25 15.46 -18.64
CA ALA A 26 -2.84 15.26 -19.97
C ALA A 26 -2.65 13.83 -20.48
N LEU A 27 -1.46 13.26 -20.28
CA LEU A 27 -1.15 11.88 -20.66
C LEU A 27 -2.00 10.88 -19.88
N VAL A 28 -2.19 11.13 -18.58
CA VAL A 28 -3.09 10.32 -17.72
C VAL A 28 -4.53 10.42 -18.20
N ALA A 29 -5.03 11.62 -18.50
CA ALA A 29 -6.38 11.80 -19.05
C ALA A 29 -6.56 11.04 -20.37
N TYR A 30 -5.57 11.11 -21.26
CA TYR A 30 -5.56 10.38 -22.52
C TYR A 30 -5.58 8.85 -22.31
N VAL A 31 -4.77 8.33 -21.40
CA VAL A 31 -4.76 6.90 -21.08
C VAL A 31 -6.09 6.45 -20.51
N VAL A 32 -6.68 7.23 -19.60
CA VAL A 32 -7.97 6.92 -18.96
C VAL A 32 -9.11 6.95 -19.99
N ASP A 33 -9.17 7.95 -20.85
CA ASP A 33 -10.23 8.07 -21.86
C ASP A 33 -10.05 7.07 -23.01
N TYR A 34 -8.88 7.02 -23.61
CA TYR A 34 -8.64 6.29 -24.87
C TYR A 34 -8.25 4.82 -24.65
N LYS A 35 -7.32 4.53 -23.72
CA LYS A 35 -6.82 3.16 -23.50
C LYS A 35 -7.68 2.37 -22.53
N LEU A 36 -8.16 2.99 -21.45
CA LEU A 36 -8.99 2.33 -20.46
C LEU A 36 -10.49 2.46 -20.78
N LYS A 37 -10.87 3.30 -21.73
CA LYS A 37 -12.26 3.54 -22.16
C LYS A 37 -13.19 3.93 -20.98
N LEU A 38 -12.66 4.63 -19.98
CA LEU A 38 -13.44 5.07 -18.80
C LEU A 38 -14.28 6.32 -19.09
N GLY A 39 -14.08 6.95 -20.24
CA GLY A 39 -14.77 8.16 -20.66
C GLY A 39 -14.05 9.46 -20.31
N LYS A 40 -14.47 10.56 -20.96
CA LYS A 40 -13.81 11.88 -20.84
C LYS A 40 -13.94 12.50 -19.47
N VAL A 41 -15.08 12.29 -18.77
CA VAL A 41 -15.35 12.92 -17.47
C VAL A 41 -14.42 12.39 -16.38
N PRO A 42 -14.28 11.08 -16.14
CA PRO A 42 -13.31 10.56 -15.21
C PRO A 42 -11.86 10.95 -15.54
N GLY A 43 -11.51 10.94 -16.83
CA GLY A 43 -10.20 11.39 -17.29
C GLY A 43 -9.93 12.86 -16.96
N ALA A 44 -10.89 13.74 -17.20
CA ALA A 44 -10.77 15.15 -16.90
C ALA A 44 -10.68 15.43 -15.39
N ILE A 45 -11.52 14.78 -14.56
CA ILE A 45 -11.48 14.92 -13.10
C ILE A 45 -10.11 14.50 -12.57
N LEU A 46 -9.59 13.38 -13.04
CA LEU A 46 -8.30 12.86 -12.63
C LEU A 46 -7.16 13.81 -13.06
N ALA A 47 -7.18 14.30 -14.30
CA ALA A 47 -6.20 15.26 -14.79
C ALA A 47 -6.21 16.57 -14.00
N LEU A 48 -7.38 17.13 -13.71
CA LEU A 48 -7.53 18.33 -12.89
C LEU A 48 -7.04 18.11 -11.47
N SER A 49 -7.33 16.94 -10.88
CA SER A 49 -6.86 16.58 -9.53
C SER A 49 -5.33 16.47 -9.51
N ILE A 50 -4.72 15.79 -10.48
CA ILE A 50 -3.26 15.68 -10.61
C ILE A 50 -2.62 17.05 -10.78
N PHE A 51 -3.18 17.86 -11.67
CA PHE A 51 -2.67 19.20 -11.94
C PHE A 51 -2.78 20.08 -10.68
N GLY A 52 -3.94 20.10 -10.03
CA GLY A 52 -4.17 20.89 -8.81
C GLY A 52 -3.24 20.49 -7.66
N VAL A 53 -3.15 19.19 -7.37
CA VAL A 53 -2.25 18.66 -6.34
C VAL A 53 -0.78 18.92 -6.72
N GLY A 54 -0.42 18.74 -7.98
CA GLY A 54 0.93 18.98 -8.46
C GLY A 54 1.35 20.45 -8.36
N VAL A 55 0.48 21.39 -8.76
CA VAL A 55 0.72 22.83 -8.63
C VAL A 55 0.80 23.24 -7.16
N PHE A 56 -0.12 22.76 -6.32
CA PHE A 56 -0.06 22.99 -4.86
C PHE A 56 1.28 22.50 -4.29
N ALA A 57 1.72 21.29 -4.68
CA ALA A 57 3.00 20.74 -4.29
C ALA A 57 4.17 21.63 -4.71
N LEU A 58 4.19 22.08 -5.97
CA LEU A 58 5.25 22.96 -6.47
C LEU A 58 5.33 24.28 -5.71
N LEU A 59 4.19 24.87 -5.39
CA LEU A 59 4.13 26.13 -4.63
C LEU A 59 4.65 25.96 -3.20
N ARG A 60 4.22 24.90 -2.52
CA ARG A 60 4.58 24.61 -1.12
C ARG A 60 6.00 24.03 -0.98
N LEU A 61 6.46 23.31 -1.98
CA LEU A 61 7.80 22.71 -2.00
C LEU A 61 8.83 23.56 -2.80
N ARG A 62 8.59 24.86 -2.88
CA ARG A 62 9.50 25.77 -3.58
C ARG A 62 10.89 25.71 -2.95
N GLY A 63 11.92 25.48 -3.79
CA GLY A 63 13.30 25.30 -3.33
C GLY A 63 13.62 23.91 -2.76
N ALA A 64 12.73 22.94 -2.91
CA ALA A 64 13.03 21.54 -2.61
C ALA A 64 14.11 20.97 -3.54
N PRO A 65 14.98 20.09 -3.03
CA PRO A 65 16.03 19.48 -3.81
C PRO A 65 15.47 18.47 -4.84
N ARG A 66 16.27 18.19 -5.88
CA ARG A 66 15.96 17.20 -6.91
C ARG A 66 15.71 15.81 -6.31
N GLU A 67 16.47 15.43 -5.31
CA GLU A 67 16.44 14.15 -4.61
C GLU A 67 15.05 13.87 -4.00
N MET A 68 14.36 14.91 -3.51
CA MET A 68 12.99 14.75 -3.02
C MET A 68 12.02 14.42 -4.16
N GLY A 69 12.16 15.05 -5.32
CA GLY A 69 11.36 14.70 -6.51
C GLY A 69 11.62 13.27 -6.99
N ILE A 70 12.88 12.83 -6.98
CA ILE A 70 13.25 11.45 -7.30
C ILE A 70 12.60 10.48 -6.29
N THR A 71 12.61 10.83 -4.99
CA THR A 71 11.97 10.01 -3.95
C THR A 71 10.46 9.86 -4.18
N PHE A 72 9.78 10.89 -4.65
CA PHE A 72 8.38 10.80 -5.05
C PHE A 72 8.18 9.86 -6.25
N GLY A 73 9.03 9.94 -7.26
CA GLY A 73 8.99 9.03 -8.41
C GLY A 73 9.24 7.57 -7.99
N LEU A 74 10.25 7.32 -7.17
CA LEU A 74 10.55 5.99 -6.61
C LEU A 74 9.36 5.44 -5.81
N LYS A 75 8.71 6.29 -4.99
CA LYS A 75 7.51 5.87 -4.23
C LYS A 75 6.37 5.49 -5.15
N PHE A 76 6.10 6.29 -6.18
CA PHE A 76 5.04 6.01 -7.15
C PHE A 76 5.26 4.66 -7.85
N PHE A 77 6.46 4.40 -8.37
CA PHE A 77 6.79 3.13 -9.03
C PHE A 77 6.73 1.95 -8.07
N SER A 78 7.33 2.07 -6.88
CA SER A 78 7.33 1.01 -5.87
C SER A 78 5.91 0.60 -5.47
N VAL A 79 5.03 1.56 -5.15
CA VAL A 79 3.66 1.22 -4.72
C VAL A 79 2.80 0.72 -5.87
N THR A 80 3.05 1.17 -7.11
CA THR A 80 2.36 0.66 -8.31
C THR A 80 2.72 -0.79 -8.56
N ALA A 81 4.02 -1.13 -8.56
CA ALA A 81 4.50 -2.50 -8.72
C ALA A 81 3.98 -3.43 -7.62
N TYR A 82 4.07 -2.98 -6.36
CA TYR A 82 3.54 -3.69 -5.20
C TYR A 82 2.04 -3.96 -5.32
N LYS A 83 1.25 -2.98 -5.79
CA LYS A 83 -0.21 -3.12 -5.91
C LYS A 83 -0.60 -4.11 -7.00
N ILE A 84 0.06 -4.09 -8.16
CA ILE A 84 -0.16 -5.07 -9.23
C ILE A 84 0.10 -6.49 -8.72
N LEU A 85 1.20 -6.70 -7.99
CA LEU A 85 1.53 -8.00 -7.40
C LEU A 85 0.46 -8.44 -6.39
N ASN A 86 0.12 -7.60 -5.42
CA ASN A 86 -0.87 -7.97 -4.39
C ASN A 86 -2.24 -8.30 -4.98
N PHE A 87 -2.65 -7.58 -6.03
CA PHE A 87 -3.90 -7.85 -6.73
C PHE A 87 -3.88 -9.23 -7.42
N SER A 88 -2.74 -9.65 -7.95
CA SER A 88 -2.63 -10.87 -8.75
C SER A 88 -2.23 -12.11 -7.94
N VAL A 89 -1.57 -11.96 -6.79
CA VAL A 89 -0.91 -13.08 -6.09
C VAL A 89 -1.86 -14.18 -5.65
N SER A 90 -3.07 -13.84 -5.19
CA SER A 90 -4.05 -14.85 -4.75
C SER A 90 -4.49 -15.75 -5.90
N MET A 91 -4.79 -15.15 -7.03
CA MET A 91 -5.21 -15.90 -8.22
C MET A 91 -4.06 -16.61 -8.91
N TRP A 92 -2.85 -16.04 -8.87
CA TRP A 92 -1.62 -16.69 -9.33
C TRP A 92 -1.34 -17.99 -8.55
N LEU A 93 -1.50 -17.96 -7.21
CA LEU A 93 -1.36 -19.17 -6.38
C LEU A 93 -2.38 -20.24 -6.76
N ILE A 94 -3.64 -19.86 -6.96
CA ILE A 94 -4.74 -20.80 -7.24
C ILE A 94 -4.68 -21.31 -8.68
N LYS A 95 -4.53 -20.42 -9.67
CA LYS A 95 -4.73 -20.76 -11.09
C LYS A 95 -3.44 -21.16 -11.80
N ASP A 96 -2.31 -20.54 -11.45
CA ASP A 96 -1.02 -20.80 -12.10
C ASP A 96 -0.22 -21.88 -11.36
N LEU A 97 -0.21 -21.84 -10.02
CA LEU A 97 0.54 -22.81 -9.22
C LEU A 97 -0.30 -24.00 -8.73
N GLY A 98 -1.64 -23.95 -8.88
CA GLY A 98 -2.54 -25.05 -8.54
C GLY A 98 -2.75 -25.30 -7.04
N PHE A 99 -2.43 -24.33 -6.18
CA PHE A 99 -2.73 -24.45 -4.76
C PHE A 99 -4.23 -24.33 -4.48
N GLY A 100 -4.72 -25.06 -3.50
CA GLY A 100 -6.09 -24.89 -3.00
C GLY A 100 -6.31 -23.47 -2.44
N THR A 101 -7.57 -23.03 -2.37
CA THR A 101 -7.93 -21.71 -1.82
C THR A 101 -7.45 -21.56 -0.37
N GLU A 102 -7.57 -22.61 0.43
CA GLU A 102 -7.16 -22.64 1.82
C GLU A 102 -5.64 -22.47 1.96
N ASP A 103 -4.87 -23.29 1.23
CA ASP A 103 -3.41 -23.21 1.22
C ASP A 103 -2.91 -21.86 0.74
N SER A 104 -3.54 -21.31 -0.30
CA SER A 104 -3.22 -19.98 -0.83
C SER A 104 -3.41 -18.88 0.23
N GLY A 105 -4.45 -18.98 1.06
CA GLY A 105 -4.69 -18.07 2.17
C GLY A 105 -3.59 -18.16 3.23
N TYR A 106 -3.17 -19.37 3.61
CA TYR A 106 -2.08 -19.56 4.57
C TYR A 106 -0.72 -19.12 4.00
N ILE A 107 -0.45 -19.35 2.72
CA ILE A 107 0.76 -18.87 2.05
C ILE A 107 0.81 -17.33 2.06
N ILE A 108 -0.28 -16.65 1.70
CA ILE A 108 -0.38 -15.17 1.73
C ILE A 108 -0.19 -14.65 3.15
N MET A 109 -0.78 -15.30 4.14
CA MET A 109 -0.60 -14.96 5.56
C MET A 109 0.87 -15.07 5.97
N GLY A 110 1.50 -16.21 5.72
CA GLY A 110 2.90 -16.46 6.08
C GLY A 110 3.85 -15.49 5.38
N TRP A 111 3.64 -15.24 4.08
CA TRP A 111 4.39 -14.25 3.31
C TRP A 111 4.23 -12.84 3.89
N GLY A 112 3.01 -12.44 4.24
CA GLY A 112 2.73 -11.13 4.81
C GLY A 112 3.32 -10.93 6.21
N VAL A 113 3.29 -11.97 7.06
CA VAL A 113 3.96 -11.98 8.37
C VAL A 113 5.47 -11.83 8.21
N PHE A 114 6.05 -12.63 7.31
CA PHE A 114 7.49 -12.58 7.04
C PHE A 114 7.92 -11.21 6.50
N MET A 115 7.14 -10.60 5.60
CA MET A 115 7.39 -9.25 5.10
C MET A 115 7.32 -8.20 6.22
N ALA A 116 6.35 -8.30 7.13
CA ALA A 116 6.23 -7.37 8.25
C ALA A 116 7.44 -7.47 9.21
N LEU A 117 7.90 -8.68 9.52
CA LEU A 117 9.10 -8.90 10.33
C LEU A 117 10.36 -8.37 9.63
N ALA A 118 10.53 -8.63 8.33
CA ALA A 118 11.63 -8.09 7.55
C ALA A 118 11.61 -6.55 7.52
N THR A 119 10.42 -5.94 7.48
CA THR A 119 10.25 -4.48 7.50
C THR A 119 10.75 -3.87 8.81
N ILE A 120 10.53 -4.53 9.95
CA ILE A 120 11.04 -4.06 11.26
C ILE A 120 12.58 -4.01 11.26
N VAL A 121 13.22 -5.01 10.68
CA VAL A 121 14.69 -5.10 10.61
C VAL A 121 15.29 -4.16 9.56
N SER A 122 14.53 -3.80 8.52
CA SER A 122 15.03 -3.01 7.39
C SER A 122 15.52 -1.61 7.78
N GLY A 123 14.98 -1.01 8.84
CA GLY A 123 15.39 0.28 9.35
C GLY A 123 16.86 0.28 9.77
N SER A 124 17.23 -0.64 10.67
CA SER A 124 18.62 -0.77 11.16
C SER A 124 19.59 -1.18 10.04
N LEU A 125 19.13 -1.99 9.09
CA LEU A 125 19.94 -2.35 7.92
C LEU A 125 20.19 -1.13 7.01
N THR A 126 19.21 -0.24 6.90
CA THR A 126 19.34 1.02 6.14
C THR A 126 20.33 1.97 6.79
N ASP A 127 20.32 2.06 8.12
CA ASP A 127 21.28 2.87 8.87
C ASP A 127 22.72 2.36 8.66
N ALA A 128 22.90 1.05 8.55
CA ALA A 128 24.21 0.44 8.39
C ALA A 128 24.75 0.48 6.94
N LEU A 129 23.92 0.20 5.93
CA LEU A 129 24.33 0.15 4.51
C LEU A 129 24.22 1.50 3.81
N GLY A 130 23.42 2.40 4.36
CA GLY A 130 23.01 3.64 3.73
C GLY A 130 21.84 3.47 2.75
N LEU A 131 21.02 4.49 2.66
CA LEU A 131 19.75 4.53 1.94
C LEU A 131 19.83 4.06 0.49
N ARG A 132 20.81 4.56 -0.29
CA ARG A 132 20.94 4.24 -1.72
C ARG A 132 21.24 2.76 -1.96
N ARG A 133 22.16 2.16 -1.16
CA ARG A 133 22.53 0.76 -1.29
C ARG A 133 21.39 -0.16 -0.88
N THR A 134 20.67 0.19 0.17
CA THR A 134 19.51 -0.58 0.66
C THR A 134 18.39 -0.59 -0.38
N LEU A 135 18.05 0.56 -0.98
CA LEU A 135 17.07 0.62 -2.06
C LEU A 135 17.50 -0.20 -3.28
N PHE A 136 18.77 -0.11 -3.68
CA PHE A 136 19.29 -0.87 -4.81
C PHE A 136 19.18 -2.38 -4.57
N LEU A 137 19.58 -2.86 -3.38
CA LEU A 137 19.42 -4.26 -2.98
C LEU A 137 17.96 -4.70 -2.97
N GLY A 138 17.06 -3.90 -2.38
CA GLY A 138 15.64 -4.20 -2.31
C GLY A 138 15.01 -4.34 -3.70
N VAL A 139 15.23 -3.35 -4.57
CA VAL A 139 14.69 -3.37 -5.94
C VAL A 139 15.29 -4.50 -6.78
N SER A 140 16.61 -4.74 -6.69
CA SER A 140 17.26 -5.84 -7.40
C SER A 140 16.69 -7.20 -6.96
N LEU A 141 16.46 -7.39 -5.66
CA LEU A 141 15.83 -8.59 -5.14
C LEU A 141 14.39 -8.73 -5.64
N CYS A 142 13.61 -7.64 -5.66
CA CYS A 142 12.26 -7.65 -6.22
C CYS A 142 12.24 -8.06 -7.70
N VAL A 143 13.17 -7.57 -8.52
CA VAL A 143 13.28 -7.93 -9.94
C VAL A 143 13.64 -9.40 -10.11
N LEU A 144 14.69 -9.87 -9.42
CA LEU A 144 15.17 -11.26 -9.55
C LEU A 144 14.11 -12.27 -9.10
N THR A 145 13.44 -12.00 -7.99
CA THR A 145 12.43 -12.92 -7.44
C THR A 145 11.19 -13.01 -8.33
N ARG A 146 10.77 -11.90 -8.98
CA ARG A 146 9.67 -11.93 -9.95
C ARG A 146 9.98 -12.72 -11.20
N ILE A 147 11.24 -12.74 -11.64
CA ILE A 147 11.68 -13.64 -12.72
C ILE A 147 11.48 -15.10 -12.29
N VAL A 148 11.93 -15.43 -11.08
CA VAL A 148 11.73 -16.80 -10.56
C VAL A 148 10.25 -17.14 -10.44
N MET A 149 9.40 -16.24 -9.94
CA MET A 149 7.96 -16.48 -9.81
C MET A 149 7.29 -16.83 -11.14
N VAL A 150 7.72 -16.23 -12.24
CA VAL A 150 7.10 -16.44 -13.56
C VAL A 150 7.65 -17.66 -14.27
N PHE A 151 8.96 -17.92 -14.16
CA PHE A 151 9.65 -18.93 -14.97
C PHE A 151 10.00 -20.21 -14.21
N ALA A 152 9.72 -20.30 -12.90
CA ALA A 152 9.94 -21.53 -12.15
C ALA A 152 8.96 -22.63 -12.61
N GLY A 153 9.50 -23.72 -13.11
CA GLY A 153 8.70 -24.88 -13.54
C GLY A 153 8.10 -25.70 -12.38
N ASN A 154 8.38 -25.33 -11.14
CA ASN A 154 7.89 -26.01 -9.94
C ASN A 154 7.25 -24.98 -8.99
N PRO A 155 5.99 -25.23 -8.51
CA PRO A 155 5.29 -24.33 -7.59
C PRO A 155 6.08 -24.03 -6.30
N TRP A 156 6.75 -25.01 -5.72
CA TRP A 156 7.54 -24.81 -4.50
C TRP A 156 8.78 -23.95 -4.74
N LEU A 157 9.41 -24.08 -5.92
CA LEU A 157 10.52 -23.22 -6.30
C LEU A 157 10.05 -21.76 -6.46
N ALA A 158 8.88 -21.56 -7.08
CA ALA A 158 8.27 -20.25 -7.23
C ALA A 158 7.95 -19.61 -5.86
N LEU A 159 7.55 -20.40 -4.86
CA LEU A 159 7.30 -19.93 -3.51
C LEU A 159 8.59 -19.62 -2.76
N VAL A 160 9.50 -20.58 -2.65
CA VAL A 160 10.67 -20.49 -1.76
C VAL A 160 11.74 -19.56 -2.33
N CYS A 161 11.97 -19.57 -3.64
CA CYS A 161 12.98 -18.73 -4.29
C CYS A 161 12.39 -17.48 -4.96
N GLY A 162 11.07 -17.42 -5.12
CA GLY A 162 10.36 -16.27 -5.68
C GLY A 162 9.63 -15.47 -4.61
N LEU A 163 8.44 -15.92 -4.19
CA LEU A 163 7.54 -15.16 -3.31
C LEU A 163 8.15 -14.84 -1.94
N LEU A 164 8.83 -15.79 -1.30
CA LEU A 164 9.38 -15.59 0.04
C LEU A 164 10.51 -14.55 0.06
N PRO A 165 11.56 -14.61 -0.79
CA PRO A 165 12.57 -13.55 -0.82
C PRO A 165 12.06 -12.21 -1.34
N LEU A 166 10.98 -12.18 -2.12
CA LEU A 166 10.32 -10.95 -2.52
C LEU A 166 9.84 -10.13 -1.31
N ALA A 167 9.40 -10.80 -0.23
CA ALA A 167 9.04 -10.12 1.01
C ALA A 167 10.18 -9.27 1.58
N ILE A 168 11.41 -9.77 1.49
CA ILE A 168 12.62 -9.03 1.92
C ILE A 168 12.85 -7.84 0.99
N GLY A 169 12.73 -8.04 -0.33
CA GLY A 169 12.88 -6.95 -1.32
C GLY A 169 11.91 -5.80 -1.06
N GLU A 170 10.63 -6.11 -0.87
CA GLU A 170 9.58 -5.12 -0.56
C GLU A 170 9.81 -4.44 0.79
N ALA A 171 10.25 -5.19 1.80
CA ALA A 171 10.59 -4.66 3.12
C ALA A 171 11.76 -3.68 3.08
N LEU A 172 12.71 -3.84 2.16
CA LEU A 172 13.83 -2.93 1.95
C LEU A 172 13.47 -1.69 1.12
N CYS A 173 12.30 -1.64 0.50
CA CYS A 173 11.87 -0.49 -0.31
C CYS A 173 11.02 0.50 0.50
N THR A 174 9.92 0.06 1.09
CA THR A 174 8.90 0.95 1.65
C THR A 174 9.39 1.85 2.79
N PRO A 175 9.98 1.34 3.90
CA PRO A 175 10.43 2.20 5.00
C PRO A 175 11.64 3.05 4.61
N VAL A 176 12.47 2.56 3.69
CA VAL A 176 13.65 3.30 3.21
C VAL A 176 13.25 4.53 2.41
N LEU A 177 12.17 4.45 1.62
CA LEU A 177 11.60 5.60 0.91
C LEU A 177 11.01 6.65 1.87
N VAL A 178 10.44 6.22 3.01
CA VAL A 178 10.00 7.12 4.08
C VAL A 178 11.19 7.85 4.71
N ALA A 179 12.27 7.13 5.00
CA ALA A 179 13.51 7.70 5.50
C ALA A 179 14.14 8.67 4.48
N ALA A 180 14.14 8.29 3.19
CA ALA A 180 14.60 9.14 2.10
C ALA A 180 13.86 10.49 2.05
N LEU A 181 12.53 10.44 2.16
CA LEU A 181 11.71 11.64 2.17
C LEU A 181 12.09 12.57 3.33
N ARG A 182 12.29 12.00 4.52
CA ARG A 182 12.73 12.77 5.70
C ARG A 182 14.10 13.41 5.48
N LEU A 183 15.06 12.67 4.93
CA LEU A 183 16.42 13.15 4.69
C LEU A 183 16.50 14.23 3.61
N TYR A 184 15.69 14.12 2.55
CA TYR A 184 15.71 15.07 1.43
C TYR A 184 14.67 16.19 1.54
N SER A 185 13.87 16.26 2.61
CA SER A 185 12.92 17.36 2.85
C SER A 185 13.45 18.36 3.86
N LYS A 186 13.24 19.67 3.59
CA LYS A 186 13.51 20.72 4.58
C LYS A 186 12.59 20.55 5.78
N PRO A 187 13.04 20.82 7.02
CA PRO A 187 12.20 20.77 8.22
C PRO A 187 10.85 21.50 8.06
N SER A 188 10.87 22.71 7.52
CA SER A 188 9.67 23.54 7.26
C SER A 188 8.71 22.96 6.22
N GLN A 189 9.17 22.06 5.35
CA GLN A 189 8.39 21.47 4.25
C GLN A 189 7.96 20.01 4.54
N ARG A 190 8.43 19.39 5.61
CA ARG A 190 8.22 17.95 5.90
C ARG A 190 6.76 17.56 5.93
N THR A 191 5.90 18.30 6.62
CA THR A 191 4.48 17.98 6.73
C THR A 191 3.81 17.91 5.36
N VAL A 192 4.09 18.88 4.49
CA VAL A 192 3.54 18.90 3.12
C VAL A 192 4.13 17.78 2.29
N ALA A 193 5.44 17.51 2.41
CA ALA A 193 6.11 16.42 1.70
C ALA A 193 5.51 15.05 2.06
N PHE A 194 5.26 14.78 3.35
CA PHE A 194 4.64 13.54 3.81
C PHE A 194 3.17 13.41 3.37
N SER A 195 2.41 14.51 3.38
CA SER A 195 1.03 14.50 2.88
C SER A 195 0.96 14.18 1.38
N LEU A 196 1.86 14.76 0.59
CA LEU A 196 1.98 14.45 -0.84
C LEU A 196 2.45 13.02 -1.10
N PHE A 197 3.36 12.52 -0.29
CA PHE A 197 3.85 11.14 -0.37
C PHE A 197 2.72 10.13 -0.12
N TYR A 198 1.82 10.43 0.83
CA TYR A 198 0.63 9.62 1.07
C TYR A 198 -0.37 9.70 -0.08
N GLY A 199 -0.64 10.89 -0.61
CA GLY A 199 -1.48 11.07 -1.80
C GLY A 199 -0.93 10.31 -3.01
N LEU A 200 0.39 10.39 -3.23
CA LEU A 200 1.07 9.70 -4.32
C LEU A 200 1.03 8.17 -4.16
N MET A 201 1.00 7.67 -2.93
CA MET A 201 0.79 6.24 -2.65
C MET A 201 -0.57 5.77 -3.16
N ASN A 202 -1.64 6.48 -2.83
CA ASN A 202 -2.98 6.14 -3.32
C ASN A 202 -3.11 6.28 -4.84
N PHE A 203 -2.43 7.28 -5.41
CA PHE A 203 -2.34 7.44 -6.84
C PHE A 203 -1.65 6.25 -7.52
N GLY A 204 -0.54 5.77 -6.97
CA GLY A 204 0.14 4.57 -7.45
C GLY A 204 -0.72 3.30 -7.32
N PHE A 205 -1.48 3.16 -6.24
CA PHE A 205 -2.44 2.06 -6.07
C PHE A 205 -3.51 2.07 -7.16
N MET A 206 -4.10 3.23 -7.46
CA MET A 206 -5.06 3.39 -8.53
C MET A 206 -4.48 2.95 -9.88
N PHE A 207 -3.25 3.39 -10.21
CA PHE A 207 -2.56 2.97 -11.43
C PHE A 207 -2.32 1.46 -11.47
N GLY A 208 -1.89 0.87 -10.37
CA GLY A 208 -1.71 -0.58 -10.25
C GLY A 208 -2.99 -1.34 -10.57
N TYR A 209 -4.11 -0.92 -10.04
CA TYR A 209 -5.42 -1.53 -10.31
C TYR A 209 -5.85 -1.36 -11.78
N PHE A 210 -5.67 -0.18 -12.37
CA PHE A 210 -6.02 0.05 -13.78
C PHE A 210 -5.15 -0.77 -14.74
N ILE A 211 -3.86 -0.90 -14.45
CA ILE A 211 -2.96 -1.76 -15.23
C ILE A 211 -3.43 -3.22 -15.12
N SER A 212 -3.78 -3.66 -13.92
CA SER A 212 -4.25 -5.03 -13.69
C SER A 212 -5.54 -5.32 -14.47
N ASP A 213 -6.53 -4.43 -14.42
CA ASP A 213 -7.75 -4.56 -15.21
C ASP A 213 -7.47 -4.54 -16.73
N GLY A 214 -6.56 -3.67 -17.17
CA GLY A 214 -6.20 -3.57 -18.57
C GLY A 214 -5.56 -4.85 -19.12
N VAL A 215 -4.77 -5.55 -18.32
CA VAL A 215 -4.18 -6.85 -18.66
C VAL A 215 -5.26 -7.94 -18.62
N MET A 216 -6.05 -8.00 -17.53
CA MET A 216 -7.12 -9.00 -17.38
C MET A 216 -8.23 -8.86 -18.42
N GLY A 217 -8.54 -7.64 -18.86
CA GLY A 217 -9.54 -7.38 -19.89
C GLY A 217 -9.10 -7.77 -21.30
N LYS A 218 -7.79 -7.87 -21.55
CA LYS A 218 -7.24 -8.33 -22.85
C LYS A 218 -6.95 -9.83 -22.88
N LEU A 219 -6.64 -10.39 -21.75
CA LEU A 219 -6.28 -11.79 -21.58
C LEU A 219 -7.33 -12.41 -20.66
N SER A 220 -8.29 -13.14 -21.23
CA SER A 220 -9.26 -13.88 -20.44
C SER A 220 -8.56 -14.82 -19.45
N VAL A 221 -9.20 -15.08 -18.32
CA VAL A 221 -8.69 -16.03 -17.31
C VAL A 221 -8.44 -17.39 -17.98
N GLY A 222 -7.19 -17.87 -17.89
CA GLY A 222 -6.76 -19.13 -18.54
C GLY A 222 -6.18 -18.97 -19.94
N GLN A 223 -6.25 -17.80 -20.57
CA GLN A 223 -5.53 -17.56 -21.82
C GLN A 223 -4.03 -17.38 -21.55
N VAL A 224 -3.25 -17.95 -22.44
CA VAL A 224 -1.79 -17.93 -22.41
C VAL A 224 -1.30 -17.03 -23.53
N ALA A 225 -0.53 -16.00 -23.20
CA ALA A 225 0.17 -15.19 -24.19
C ALA A 225 1.58 -15.73 -24.41
N ALA A 226 1.97 -15.91 -25.65
CA ALA A 226 3.37 -16.17 -25.99
C ALA A 226 4.15 -14.87 -25.84
N VAL A 227 5.19 -14.85 -25.01
CA VAL A 227 6.13 -13.73 -25.01
C VAL A 227 7.00 -13.85 -26.26
N PRO A 228 6.97 -12.86 -27.18
CA PRO A 228 7.60 -12.97 -28.49
C PRO A 228 9.10 -13.33 -28.45
N VAL A 229 9.79 -12.95 -27.37
CA VAL A 229 11.25 -13.17 -27.22
C VAL A 229 11.58 -14.57 -26.68
N LEU A 230 10.69 -15.16 -25.86
CA LEU A 230 10.99 -16.40 -25.12
C LEU A 230 10.17 -17.59 -25.62
N ASN A 231 9.20 -17.38 -26.48
CA ASN A 231 8.24 -18.39 -26.98
C ASN A 231 7.63 -19.28 -25.88
N THR A 232 7.59 -18.75 -24.64
CA THR A 232 7.11 -19.44 -23.45
C THR A 232 5.68 -19.02 -23.17
N PRO A 233 4.75 -19.95 -22.96
CA PRO A 233 3.38 -19.63 -22.62
C PRO A 233 3.32 -19.01 -21.21
N ILE A 234 2.85 -17.77 -21.09
CA ILE A 234 2.71 -17.05 -19.81
C ILE A 234 1.24 -16.69 -19.62
N THR A 235 0.73 -16.94 -18.41
CA THR A 235 -0.62 -16.60 -18.01
C THR A 235 -0.82 -15.10 -17.84
N ALA A 236 -2.07 -14.65 -17.76
CA ALA A 236 -2.38 -13.26 -17.46
C ALA A 236 -1.78 -12.79 -16.11
N TYR A 237 -1.75 -13.66 -15.10
CA TYR A 237 -1.13 -13.34 -13.80
C TYR A 237 0.38 -13.27 -13.89
N GLY A 238 1.01 -14.18 -14.63
CA GLY A 238 2.45 -14.11 -14.93
C GLY A 238 2.82 -12.80 -15.65
N ILE A 239 1.99 -12.35 -16.60
CA ILE A 239 2.19 -11.05 -17.28
C ILE A 239 2.09 -9.88 -16.29
N LEU A 240 1.15 -9.90 -15.34
CA LEU A 240 1.07 -8.88 -14.29
C LEU A 240 2.33 -8.85 -13.42
N ILE A 241 2.87 -10.00 -13.07
CA ILE A 241 4.14 -10.08 -12.33
C ILE A 241 5.30 -9.50 -13.16
N LEU A 242 5.38 -9.79 -14.47
CA LEU A 242 6.38 -9.20 -15.36
C LEU A 242 6.21 -7.69 -15.54
N VAL A 243 4.98 -7.19 -15.64
CA VAL A 243 4.70 -5.75 -15.68
C VAL A 243 5.16 -5.07 -14.39
N SER A 244 4.88 -5.67 -13.23
CA SER A 244 5.36 -5.15 -11.95
C SER A 244 6.88 -5.14 -11.87
N MET A 245 7.54 -6.18 -12.38
CA MET A 245 9.00 -6.24 -12.53
C MET A 245 9.55 -5.11 -13.43
N GLY A 246 8.90 -4.88 -14.57
CA GLY A 246 9.27 -3.80 -15.48
C GLY A 246 9.21 -2.42 -14.83
N ILE A 247 8.20 -2.19 -13.98
CA ILE A 247 8.08 -0.95 -13.19
C ILE A 247 9.22 -0.85 -12.17
N ASP A 248 9.58 -1.93 -11.48
CA ASP A 248 10.72 -1.93 -10.55
C ASP A 248 12.04 -1.65 -11.27
N LEU A 249 12.24 -2.17 -12.47
CA LEU A 249 13.43 -1.88 -13.27
C LEU A 249 13.60 -0.38 -13.54
N LEU A 250 12.50 0.39 -13.70
CA LEU A 250 12.56 1.84 -13.85
C LEU A 250 13.07 2.56 -12.59
N MET A 251 13.02 1.91 -11.42
CA MET A 251 13.55 2.48 -10.19
C MET A 251 15.08 2.46 -10.12
N ILE A 252 15.74 1.48 -10.77
CA ILE A 252 17.19 1.29 -10.70
C ILE A 252 17.96 2.54 -11.17
N PRO A 253 17.71 3.12 -12.36
CA PRO A 253 18.37 4.36 -12.76
C PRO A 253 18.03 5.54 -11.85
N LEU A 254 16.79 5.64 -11.36
CA LEU A 254 16.40 6.72 -10.45
C LEU A 254 17.15 6.69 -9.12
N ILE A 255 17.36 5.49 -8.55
CA ILE A 255 18.15 5.31 -7.32
C ILE A 255 19.58 5.83 -7.52
N SER A 256 20.15 5.65 -8.71
CA SER A 256 21.51 6.10 -9.03
C SER A 256 21.68 7.62 -8.94
N PHE A 257 20.63 8.39 -9.12
CA PHE A 257 20.64 9.85 -9.02
C PHE A 257 20.48 10.38 -7.58
N LEU A 258 20.17 9.54 -6.59
CA LEU A 258 20.10 9.97 -5.19
C LEU A 258 21.49 10.25 -4.64
N LYS A 259 21.65 11.36 -3.90
CA LYS A 259 22.89 11.70 -3.19
C LYS A 259 22.99 10.88 -1.90
N PRO A 260 24.01 10.03 -1.75
CA PRO A 260 24.21 9.26 -0.52
C PRO A 260 24.78 10.13 0.61
N GLY A 261 24.51 9.77 1.87
CA GLY A 261 25.16 10.34 3.04
C GLY A 261 24.90 11.83 3.30
N VAL A 262 23.77 12.37 2.83
CA VAL A 262 23.42 13.78 3.02
C VAL A 262 22.02 13.94 3.60
N GLN A 263 21.84 15.01 4.38
CA GLN A 263 20.55 15.44 4.91
C GLN A 263 20.26 16.88 4.49
N MET A 264 19.02 17.17 4.10
CA MET A 264 18.57 18.52 3.77
C MET A 264 18.20 19.29 5.02
N THR A 265 18.77 20.49 5.15
CA THR A 265 18.43 21.50 6.16
C THR A 265 17.82 22.73 5.49
N GLU A 266 17.44 23.75 6.26
CA GLU A 266 16.93 25.01 5.69
C GLU A 266 18.00 25.70 4.82
N GLY A 267 19.28 25.59 5.18
CA GLY A 267 20.42 26.19 4.46
C GLY A 267 20.93 25.39 3.27
N GLY A 268 20.58 24.10 3.13
CA GLY A 268 21.09 23.21 2.09
C GLY A 268 21.41 21.81 2.60
N PHE A 269 22.16 21.04 1.80
CA PHE A 269 22.59 19.71 2.20
C PHE A 269 23.77 19.79 3.17
N ILE A 270 23.69 19.00 4.24
CA ILE A 270 24.81 18.73 5.15
C ILE A 270 25.15 17.23 5.08
N PRO A 271 26.43 16.85 5.24
CA PRO A 271 26.80 15.45 5.34
C PRO A 271 26.19 14.84 6.61
N LEU A 272 25.67 13.62 6.50
CA LEU A 272 25.33 12.82 7.67
C LEU A 272 26.63 12.37 8.36
N PRO A 273 26.68 12.35 9.70
CA PRO A 273 27.80 11.73 10.41
C PRO A 273 27.95 10.30 9.90
N GLY A 274 29.16 9.94 9.48
CA GLY A 274 29.44 8.58 9.00
C GLY A 274 29.13 7.59 10.12
N ASN A 275 28.33 6.59 9.83
CA ASN A 275 28.25 5.41 10.69
C ASN A 275 29.52 4.60 10.45
N ASP A 276 30.59 4.96 11.14
CA ASP A 276 31.82 4.16 11.19
C ASP A 276 31.53 2.87 11.97
N HIS A 277 30.77 1.96 11.35
CA HIS A 277 30.69 0.60 11.87
C HIS A 277 32.07 -0.01 11.77
N VAL A 278 32.75 -0.13 12.90
CA VAL A 278 34.03 -0.81 13.00
C VAL A 278 33.77 -2.30 12.72
N PHE A 279 34.03 -2.70 11.49
CA PHE A 279 34.00 -4.11 11.14
C PHE A 279 35.25 -4.81 11.68
N PRO A 280 35.14 -6.04 12.22
CA PRO A 280 36.31 -6.84 12.57
C PRO A 280 37.28 -6.94 11.38
N ALA A 281 38.58 -6.77 11.67
CA ALA A 281 39.62 -6.83 10.66
C ALA A 281 39.59 -8.18 9.90
N GLY A 282 39.71 -8.13 8.56
CA GLY A 282 39.70 -9.34 7.73
C GLY A 282 38.34 -9.87 7.28
N MET A 283 37.23 -9.18 7.60
CA MET A 283 35.89 -9.64 7.22
C MET A 283 35.59 -9.36 5.73
N GLY A 284 35.31 -10.42 4.95
CA GLY A 284 34.89 -10.31 3.55
C GLY A 284 33.50 -9.65 3.40
N THR A 285 33.12 -9.28 2.17
CA THR A 285 31.86 -8.54 1.87
C THR A 285 30.61 -9.24 2.40
N LEU A 286 30.50 -10.59 2.21
CA LEU A 286 29.38 -11.38 2.73
C LEU A 286 29.38 -11.42 4.27
N GLY A 287 30.55 -11.51 4.91
CA GLY A 287 30.68 -11.44 6.36
C GLY A 287 30.22 -10.09 6.93
N LYS A 288 30.55 -8.98 6.26
CA LYS A 288 30.11 -7.64 6.65
C LYS A 288 28.58 -7.52 6.58
N VAL A 289 27.96 -8.05 5.53
CA VAL A 289 26.48 -8.08 5.39
C VAL A 289 25.87 -8.92 6.51
N GLY A 290 26.35 -10.14 6.75
CA GLY A 290 25.86 -11.01 7.83
C GLY A 290 26.01 -10.36 9.22
N PHE A 291 27.17 -9.74 9.50
CA PHE A 291 27.42 -9.00 10.75
C PHE A 291 26.45 -7.83 10.93
N THR A 292 26.22 -7.06 9.86
CA THR A 292 25.27 -5.94 9.86
C THR A 292 23.83 -6.40 10.12
N ILE A 293 23.37 -7.47 9.45
CA ILE A 293 22.03 -8.03 9.66
C ILE A 293 21.88 -8.53 11.11
N ARG A 294 22.87 -9.25 11.64
CA ARG A 294 22.85 -9.76 13.02
C ARG A 294 22.79 -8.63 14.04
N ASN A 295 23.59 -7.58 13.86
CA ASN A 295 23.59 -6.43 14.76
C ASN A 295 22.26 -5.66 14.67
N ALA A 296 21.75 -5.41 13.44
CA ALA A 296 20.47 -4.77 13.23
C ALA A 296 19.33 -5.54 13.90
N ALA A 297 19.29 -6.88 13.78
CA ALA A 297 18.32 -7.72 14.45
C ALA A 297 18.46 -7.66 15.98
N SER A 298 19.71 -7.70 16.50
CA SER A 298 19.98 -7.58 17.93
C SER A 298 19.55 -6.23 18.50
N ASP A 299 19.83 -5.15 17.79
CA ASP A 299 19.47 -3.79 18.23
C ASP A 299 17.96 -3.57 18.16
N THR A 300 17.31 -4.11 17.14
CA THR A 300 15.84 -4.13 17.06
C THR A 300 15.23 -4.90 18.24
N LEU A 301 15.78 -6.08 18.57
CA LEU A 301 15.30 -6.87 19.72
C LEU A 301 15.54 -6.16 21.06
N LYS A 302 16.69 -5.53 21.26
CA LYS A 302 16.98 -4.72 22.46
C LYS A 302 16.02 -3.54 22.57
N THR A 303 15.77 -2.84 21.47
CA THR A 303 14.81 -1.73 21.42
C THR A 303 13.40 -2.21 21.76
N LEU A 304 12.94 -3.31 21.16
CA LEU A 304 11.65 -3.92 21.49
C LEU A 304 11.58 -4.35 22.96
N SER A 305 12.62 -5.03 23.49
CA SER A 305 12.64 -5.44 24.90
C SER A 305 12.61 -4.26 25.87
N GLY A 306 13.32 -3.16 25.56
CA GLY A 306 13.25 -1.92 26.31
C GLY A 306 11.86 -1.27 26.30
N LEU A 307 11.17 -1.34 25.15
CA LEU A 307 9.80 -0.85 25.01
C LEU A 307 8.80 -1.66 25.84
N PHE A 308 8.95 -3.00 25.89
CA PHE A 308 8.10 -3.88 26.74
C PHE A 308 8.12 -3.49 28.22
N ALA A 309 9.23 -2.93 28.69
CA ALA A 309 9.37 -2.46 30.06
C ALA A 309 8.74 -1.07 30.32
N SER A 310 8.33 -0.34 29.28
CA SER A 310 7.80 1.02 29.42
C SER A 310 6.32 1.02 29.83
N LYS A 311 5.94 1.92 30.77
CA LYS A 311 4.56 2.03 31.29
C LYS A 311 3.50 2.39 30.22
N GLY A 312 3.89 2.99 29.08
CA GLY A 312 3.00 3.35 27.98
C GLY A 312 2.83 2.25 26.94
N PHE A 313 3.71 1.25 26.94
CA PHE A 313 3.77 0.23 25.89
C PHE A 313 2.48 -0.61 25.80
N GLY A 314 1.93 -1.07 26.92
CA GLY A 314 0.70 -1.86 26.91
C GLY A 314 -0.50 -1.11 26.30
N LYS A 315 -0.59 0.20 26.49
CA LYS A 315 -1.63 1.06 25.91
C LYS A 315 -1.46 1.15 24.38
N LEU A 316 -0.22 1.37 23.92
CA LEU A 316 0.10 1.43 22.50
C LEU A 316 -0.19 0.09 21.81
N VAL A 317 0.26 -1.03 22.40
CA VAL A 317 0.02 -2.36 21.83
C VAL A 317 -1.47 -2.66 21.74
N ALA A 318 -2.24 -2.42 22.80
CA ALA A 318 -3.69 -2.61 22.77
C ALA A 318 -4.36 -1.77 21.66
N PHE A 319 -3.96 -0.51 21.49
CA PHE A 319 -4.42 0.36 20.41
C PHE A 319 -4.05 -0.22 19.04
N LEU A 320 -2.79 -0.60 18.84
CA LEU A 320 -2.30 -1.10 17.55
C LEU A 320 -2.92 -2.45 17.17
N LEU A 321 -3.16 -3.35 18.14
CA LEU A 321 -3.86 -4.61 17.91
C LEU A 321 -5.28 -4.38 17.41
N LEU A 322 -6.03 -3.47 18.04
CA LEU A 322 -7.38 -3.13 17.61
C LEU A 322 -7.38 -2.49 16.22
N ILE A 323 -6.45 -1.57 15.94
CA ILE A 323 -6.31 -0.95 14.61
C ILE A 323 -5.94 -1.98 13.53
N GLY A 324 -5.23 -3.04 13.90
CA GLY A 324 -4.90 -4.14 13.00
C GLY A 324 -6.14 -4.77 12.35
N LEU A 325 -7.24 -4.84 13.09
CA LEU A 325 -8.52 -5.34 12.56
C LEU A 325 -9.14 -4.39 11.50
N LEU A 326 -8.93 -3.08 11.62
CA LEU A 326 -9.34 -2.14 10.56
C LEU A 326 -8.49 -2.30 9.29
N LYS A 327 -7.23 -2.74 9.43
CA LYS A 327 -6.35 -2.95 8.27
C LYS A 327 -6.69 -4.20 7.45
N ILE A 328 -7.54 -5.10 7.96
CA ILE A 328 -8.00 -6.27 7.21
C ILE A 328 -8.67 -5.84 5.89
N VAL A 329 -9.42 -4.74 5.88
CA VAL A 329 -10.21 -4.27 4.73
C VAL A 329 -9.35 -4.07 3.48
N PHE A 330 -8.15 -3.48 3.62
CA PHE A 330 -7.22 -3.26 2.51
C PHE A 330 -6.75 -4.58 1.87
N ASN A 331 -6.48 -5.56 2.72
CA ASN A 331 -6.03 -6.87 2.24
C ASN A 331 -7.19 -7.67 1.63
N LEU A 332 -8.44 -7.49 2.12
CA LEU A 332 -9.62 -8.10 1.51
C LEU A 332 -9.82 -7.62 0.07
N MET A 333 -9.63 -6.33 -0.18
CA MET A 333 -9.69 -5.76 -1.53
C MET A 333 -8.68 -6.41 -2.48
N ASP A 334 -7.48 -6.70 -2.00
CA ASP A 334 -6.42 -7.27 -2.83
C ASP A 334 -6.54 -8.79 -3.01
N TYR A 335 -6.84 -9.53 -1.94
CA TYR A 335 -6.72 -10.99 -1.95
C TYR A 335 -8.04 -11.74 -2.03
N VAL A 336 -9.10 -11.19 -1.45
CA VAL A 336 -10.39 -11.89 -1.32
C VAL A 336 -11.39 -11.47 -2.40
N LEU A 337 -11.41 -10.19 -2.75
CA LEU A 337 -12.45 -9.66 -3.63
C LEU A 337 -12.39 -10.24 -5.05
N THR A 338 -11.18 -10.51 -5.58
CA THR A 338 -11.02 -11.08 -6.92
C THR A 338 -11.56 -12.51 -7.01
N PRO A 339 -11.14 -13.48 -6.17
CA PRO A 339 -11.71 -14.83 -6.19
C PRO A 339 -13.19 -14.84 -5.80
N PHE A 340 -13.63 -13.96 -4.91
CA PHE A 340 -15.05 -13.79 -4.59
C PHE A 340 -15.86 -13.37 -5.84
N ALA A 341 -15.44 -12.33 -6.53
CA ALA A 341 -16.11 -11.84 -7.73
C ALA A 341 -16.13 -12.89 -8.85
N GLN A 342 -15.05 -13.65 -9.02
CA GLN A 342 -14.99 -14.76 -9.97
C GLN A 342 -16.04 -15.84 -9.66
N ARG A 343 -16.24 -16.16 -8.37
CA ARG A 343 -17.19 -17.20 -7.94
C ARG A 343 -18.62 -16.73 -8.04
N GLU A 344 -18.94 -15.53 -7.56
CA GLU A 344 -20.32 -15.02 -7.47
C GLU A 344 -20.84 -14.41 -8.77
N ILE A 345 -19.99 -13.73 -9.54
CA ILE A 345 -20.41 -12.99 -10.74
C ILE A 345 -19.96 -13.74 -12.00
N GLY A 346 -18.75 -14.31 -11.96
CA GLY A 346 -18.18 -15.03 -13.09
C GLY A 346 -16.80 -14.53 -13.50
N ALA A 347 -16.18 -15.22 -14.48
CA ALA A 347 -14.81 -14.96 -14.91
C ALA A 347 -14.61 -13.52 -15.43
N ASP A 348 -15.59 -12.96 -16.13
CA ASP A 348 -15.51 -11.61 -16.70
C ASP A 348 -15.44 -10.51 -15.62
N ALA A 349 -15.94 -10.79 -14.41
CA ALA A 349 -15.89 -9.86 -13.30
C ALA A 349 -14.46 -9.56 -12.84
N VAL A 350 -13.53 -10.51 -12.99
CA VAL A 350 -12.12 -10.36 -12.59
C VAL A 350 -11.49 -9.13 -13.24
N SER A 351 -11.84 -8.87 -14.51
CA SER A 351 -11.35 -7.69 -15.25
C SER A 351 -11.97 -6.35 -14.80
N LYS A 352 -12.89 -6.35 -13.84
CA LYS A 352 -13.58 -5.16 -13.31
C LYS A 352 -13.21 -4.87 -11.85
N VAL A 353 -12.67 -5.86 -11.13
CA VAL A 353 -12.35 -5.73 -9.70
C VAL A 353 -11.30 -4.66 -9.44
N GLY A 354 -10.31 -4.51 -10.31
CA GLY A 354 -9.32 -3.46 -10.18
C GLY A 354 -9.92 -2.05 -10.26
N ARG A 355 -10.86 -1.82 -11.18
CA ARG A 355 -11.59 -0.54 -11.26
C ARG A 355 -12.45 -0.31 -10.02
N LEU A 356 -13.14 -1.32 -9.53
CA LEU A 356 -13.86 -1.23 -8.26
C LEU A 356 -12.91 -0.82 -7.13
N ASN A 357 -11.77 -1.50 -6.98
CA ASN A 357 -10.78 -1.20 -5.95
C ASN A 357 -10.16 0.20 -6.10
N SER A 358 -10.03 0.70 -7.33
CA SER A 358 -9.53 2.05 -7.57
C SER A 358 -10.47 3.15 -7.03
N THR A 359 -11.77 2.84 -6.82
CA THR A 359 -12.73 3.77 -6.21
C THR A 359 -12.26 4.25 -4.85
N ASN A 360 -11.77 3.36 -3.99
CA ASN A 360 -11.19 3.73 -2.70
C ASN A 360 -10.00 4.68 -2.88
N SER A 361 -9.05 4.33 -3.75
CA SER A 361 -7.84 5.15 -3.96
C SER A 361 -8.16 6.57 -4.48
N ILE A 362 -9.13 6.67 -5.38
CA ILE A 362 -9.62 7.97 -5.92
C ILE A 362 -10.28 8.78 -4.81
N MET A 363 -11.15 8.15 -4.03
CA MET A 363 -11.86 8.84 -2.95
C MET A 363 -10.91 9.33 -1.87
N ILE A 364 -9.95 8.52 -1.44
CA ILE A 364 -8.97 8.92 -0.41
C ILE A 364 -8.08 10.06 -0.89
N LEU A 365 -7.73 10.11 -2.17
CA LEU A 365 -6.97 11.23 -2.72
C LEU A 365 -7.66 12.58 -2.48
N VAL A 366 -8.99 12.61 -2.49
CA VAL A 366 -9.82 13.81 -2.27
C VAL A 366 -10.25 13.94 -0.81
N LEU A 367 -10.76 12.86 -0.21
CA LEU A 367 -11.37 12.91 1.12
C LEU A 367 -10.34 13.11 2.24
N ALA A 368 -9.15 12.50 2.16
CA ALA A 368 -8.18 12.57 3.25
C ALA A 368 -7.73 14.01 3.54
N PRO A 369 -7.39 14.86 2.55
CA PRO A 369 -7.10 16.27 2.81
C PRO A 369 -8.30 17.06 3.35
N VAL A 370 -9.50 16.82 2.80
CA VAL A 370 -10.74 17.53 3.21
C VAL A 370 -11.09 17.19 4.64
N VAL A 371 -11.17 15.90 4.98
CA VAL A 371 -11.47 15.43 6.33
C VAL A 371 -10.39 15.89 7.31
N GLY A 372 -9.11 15.81 6.93
CA GLY A 372 -7.99 16.30 7.74
C GLY A 372 -8.11 17.78 8.11
N MET A 373 -8.56 18.62 7.16
CA MET A 373 -8.81 20.05 7.43
C MET A 373 -10.02 20.28 8.33
N LEU A 374 -11.14 19.59 8.09
CA LEU A 374 -12.38 19.75 8.84
C LEU A 374 -12.23 19.26 10.29
N THR A 375 -11.47 18.20 10.51
CA THR A 375 -11.33 17.54 11.83
C THR A 375 -10.03 17.88 12.56
N ARG A 376 -9.31 18.93 12.14
CA ARG A 376 -8.00 19.29 12.72
C ARG A 376 -8.03 19.58 14.24
N LYS A 377 -9.18 20.00 14.77
CA LYS A 377 -9.39 20.30 16.20
C LYS A 377 -9.89 19.10 17.00
N CYS A 378 -10.29 18.01 16.34
CA CYS A 378 -10.81 16.82 16.98
C CYS A 378 -9.67 15.91 17.45
N ALA A 379 -9.86 15.25 18.59
CA ALA A 379 -8.90 14.27 19.11
C ALA A 379 -8.74 13.11 18.14
N SER A 380 -7.49 12.70 17.86
CA SER A 380 -7.16 11.62 16.93
C SER A 380 -7.82 10.31 17.36
N TYR A 381 -7.83 10.01 18.66
CA TYR A 381 -8.48 8.84 19.23
C TYR A 381 -9.97 8.75 18.88
N THR A 382 -10.72 9.84 19.03
CA THR A 382 -12.16 9.90 18.71
C THR A 382 -12.40 9.72 17.22
N MET A 383 -11.56 10.32 16.38
CA MET A 383 -11.67 10.18 14.92
C MET A 383 -11.41 8.74 14.46
N VAL A 384 -10.48 8.03 15.10
CA VAL A 384 -10.23 6.60 14.83
C VAL A 384 -11.46 5.75 15.16
N ILE A 385 -12.10 5.97 16.29
CA ILE A 385 -13.34 5.25 16.67
C ILE A 385 -14.45 5.53 15.65
N PHE A 386 -14.69 6.80 15.34
CA PHE A 386 -15.74 7.22 14.42
C PHE A 386 -15.54 6.62 13.02
N GLY A 387 -14.35 6.77 12.45
CA GLY A 387 -14.00 6.19 11.16
C GLY A 387 -14.06 4.66 11.16
N GLY A 388 -13.68 4.03 12.27
CA GLY A 388 -13.80 2.59 12.48
C GLY A 388 -15.25 2.08 12.43
N PHE A 389 -16.19 2.80 13.06
CA PHE A 389 -17.61 2.45 12.97
C PHE A 389 -18.15 2.59 11.54
N ILE A 390 -17.83 3.68 10.84
CA ILE A 390 -18.23 3.85 9.44
C ILE A 390 -17.69 2.70 8.58
N THR A 391 -16.42 2.33 8.79
CA THR A 391 -15.79 1.20 8.08
C THR A 391 -16.48 -0.12 8.38
N ALA A 392 -16.82 -0.42 9.63
CA ALA A 392 -17.54 -1.64 9.98
C ALA A 392 -18.96 -1.67 9.38
N LEU A 393 -19.70 -0.55 9.44
CA LEU A 393 -21.04 -0.42 8.88
C LEU A 393 -21.04 -0.55 7.35
N SER A 394 -19.95 -0.22 6.67
CA SER A 394 -19.86 -0.38 5.21
C SER A 394 -20.08 -1.82 4.76
N PHE A 395 -19.72 -2.82 5.58
CA PHE A 395 -19.93 -4.23 5.28
C PHE A 395 -21.40 -4.65 5.21
N LEU A 396 -22.33 -3.85 5.73
CA LEU A 396 -23.77 -4.12 5.58
C LEU A 396 -24.20 -4.16 4.11
N PHE A 397 -23.54 -3.39 3.24
CA PHE A 397 -23.79 -3.47 1.80
C PHE A 397 -23.43 -4.84 1.23
N MET A 398 -22.36 -5.46 1.71
CA MET A 398 -21.90 -6.77 1.23
C MET A 398 -22.64 -7.93 1.91
N ALA A 399 -23.12 -7.72 3.14
CA ALA A 399 -23.86 -8.71 3.92
C ALA A 399 -25.36 -8.74 3.58
N ALA A 400 -25.87 -7.76 2.87
CA ALA A 400 -27.28 -7.73 2.46
C ALA A 400 -27.55 -8.72 1.31
N PRO A 401 -28.77 -9.26 1.19
CA PRO A 401 -29.17 -10.06 0.05
C PRO A 401 -29.09 -9.28 -1.27
N THR A 402 -28.61 -9.91 -2.33
CA THR A 402 -28.50 -9.28 -3.66
C THR A 402 -29.83 -8.76 -4.18
N SER A 403 -30.93 -9.43 -3.86
CA SER A 403 -32.30 -9.03 -4.25
C SER A 403 -32.70 -7.62 -3.79
N MET A 404 -32.11 -7.12 -2.69
CA MET A 404 -32.34 -5.74 -2.25
C MET A 404 -31.74 -4.69 -3.20
N PHE A 405 -30.79 -5.11 -4.04
CA PHE A 405 -30.07 -4.22 -4.96
C PHE A 405 -30.49 -4.40 -6.42
N ASP A 406 -31.44 -5.29 -6.75
CA ASP A 406 -31.90 -5.51 -8.12
C ASP A 406 -32.46 -4.23 -8.75
N GLY A 407 -33.27 -3.46 -8.01
CA GLY A 407 -33.79 -2.18 -8.48
C GLY A 407 -32.71 -1.10 -8.65
N LEU A 408 -31.64 -1.13 -7.84
CA LEU A 408 -30.52 -0.21 -7.97
C LEU A 408 -29.59 -0.61 -9.12
N SER A 409 -29.39 -1.91 -9.34
CA SER A 409 -28.51 -2.41 -10.40
C SER A 409 -29.12 -2.24 -11.80
N SER A 410 -30.44 -2.41 -11.94
CA SER A 410 -31.18 -2.15 -13.17
C SER A 410 -31.48 -0.66 -13.41
N GLY A 411 -31.44 0.15 -12.35
CA GLY A 411 -31.72 1.58 -12.37
C GLY A 411 -30.56 2.44 -12.89
N TRP A 412 -30.69 3.76 -12.70
CA TRP A 412 -29.69 4.73 -13.14
C TRP A 412 -28.31 4.55 -12.46
N LEU A 413 -28.30 4.12 -11.18
CA LEU A 413 -27.07 3.89 -10.42
C LEU A 413 -26.28 2.71 -10.99
N GLY A 414 -26.94 1.59 -11.28
CA GLY A 414 -26.32 0.44 -11.92
C GLY A 414 -25.77 0.78 -13.32
N LYS A 415 -26.53 1.56 -14.11
CA LYS A 415 -26.06 2.06 -15.40
C LYS A 415 -24.81 2.96 -15.26
N ALA A 416 -24.81 3.87 -14.30
CA ALA A 416 -23.67 4.77 -14.06
C ALA A 416 -22.42 3.99 -13.61
N ILE A 417 -22.57 3.05 -12.66
CA ILE A 417 -21.47 2.25 -12.13
C ILE A 417 -21.06 1.17 -13.15
N GLY A 418 -22.01 0.32 -13.56
CA GLY A 418 -21.73 -0.83 -14.39
C GLY A 418 -21.39 -0.46 -15.83
N ASN A 419 -22.29 0.21 -16.53
CA ASN A 419 -22.06 0.56 -17.94
C ASN A 419 -21.10 1.74 -18.09
N GLY A 420 -21.24 2.79 -17.27
CA GLY A 420 -20.42 4.00 -17.36
C GLY A 420 -19.01 3.80 -16.82
N TYR A 421 -18.88 3.39 -15.54
CA TYR A 421 -17.55 3.31 -14.89
C TYR A 421 -16.82 1.99 -15.17
N LEU A 422 -17.51 0.85 -15.05
CA LEU A 422 -16.90 -0.46 -15.24
C LEU A 422 -16.85 -0.90 -16.71
N GLY A 423 -17.64 -0.28 -17.59
CA GLY A 423 -17.71 -0.62 -19.02
C GLY A 423 -18.36 -1.99 -19.25
N ILE A 424 -19.35 -2.37 -18.43
CA ILE A 424 -20.14 -3.60 -18.61
C ILE A 424 -21.16 -3.36 -19.73
N VAL A 425 -21.31 -4.32 -20.61
CA VAL A 425 -22.33 -4.28 -21.68
C VAL A 425 -23.52 -5.14 -21.25
N GLY A 426 -24.73 -4.57 -21.22
CA GLY A 426 -25.93 -5.26 -20.80
C GLY A 426 -26.28 -5.05 -19.33
N ASP A 427 -26.88 -6.07 -18.72
CA ASP A 427 -27.36 -6.04 -17.34
C ASP A 427 -26.21 -6.04 -16.34
N VAL A 428 -26.37 -5.23 -15.29
CA VAL A 428 -25.37 -5.07 -14.24
C VAL A 428 -25.70 -5.96 -13.07
N HIS A 429 -24.84 -6.91 -12.75
CA HIS A 429 -25.03 -7.80 -11.59
C HIS A 429 -25.03 -6.98 -10.28
N PRO A 430 -25.96 -7.22 -9.33
CA PRO A 430 -26.10 -6.44 -8.10
C PRO A 430 -24.83 -6.31 -7.28
N TYR A 431 -23.98 -7.32 -7.24
CA TYR A 431 -22.71 -7.26 -6.52
C TYR A 431 -21.78 -6.13 -7.00
N PHE A 432 -21.82 -5.69 -8.25
CA PHE A 432 -21.03 -4.55 -8.69
C PHE A 432 -21.44 -3.25 -7.99
N VAL A 433 -22.74 -3.06 -7.79
CA VAL A 433 -23.30 -1.91 -7.06
C VAL A 433 -22.98 -2.03 -5.57
N MET A 434 -23.17 -3.22 -4.99
CA MET A 434 -22.88 -3.48 -3.57
C MET A 434 -21.40 -3.24 -3.23
N ILE A 435 -20.46 -3.76 -4.03
CA ILE A 435 -19.02 -3.56 -3.86
C ILE A 435 -18.67 -2.08 -3.99
N PHE A 436 -19.25 -1.38 -4.97
CA PHE A 436 -19.01 0.05 -5.14
C PHE A 436 -19.46 0.86 -3.93
N LEU A 437 -20.69 0.63 -3.45
CA LEU A 437 -21.23 1.31 -2.26
C LEU A 437 -20.44 0.99 -1.00
N TRP A 438 -20.05 -0.29 -0.82
CA TRP A 438 -19.17 -0.70 0.26
C TRP A 438 -17.87 0.11 0.24
N GLN A 439 -17.22 0.23 -0.91
CA GLN A 439 -15.97 0.96 -1.04
C GLN A 439 -16.12 2.47 -0.83
N VAL A 440 -17.22 3.06 -1.28
CA VAL A 440 -17.52 4.48 -1.03
C VAL A 440 -17.62 4.75 0.47
N VAL A 441 -18.44 3.98 1.19
CA VAL A 441 -18.63 4.17 2.63
C VAL A 441 -17.38 3.80 3.42
N PHE A 442 -16.68 2.73 3.03
CA PHE A 442 -15.37 2.39 3.60
C PHE A 442 -14.38 3.54 3.44
N SER A 443 -14.27 4.16 2.26
CA SER A 443 -13.34 5.26 1.99
C SER A 443 -13.62 6.48 2.87
N ILE A 444 -14.90 6.77 3.16
CA ILE A 444 -15.27 7.82 4.11
C ILE A 444 -14.72 7.49 5.50
N GLY A 445 -14.96 6.26 5.99
CA GLY A 445 -14.43 5.80 7.28
C GLY A 445 -12.90 5.89 7.33
N GLU A 446 -12.22 5.42 6.29
CA GLU A 446 -10.77 5.46 6.17
C GLU A 446 -10.20 6.87 6.24
N ALA A 447 -10.84 7.84 5.59
CA ALA A 447 -10.39 9.23 5.61
C ALA A 447 -10.38 9.82 7.02
N PHE A 448 -11.27 9.35 7.92
CA PHE A 448 -11.28 9.75 9.32
C PHE A 448 -10.19 9.05 10.14
N TYR A 449 -9.97 7.74 10.00
CA TYR A 449 -9.09 7.02 10.91
C TYR A 449 -7.65 6.89 10.41
N SER A 450 -7.42 6.70 9.12
CA SER A 450 -6.11 6.28 8.63
C SER A 450 -4.98 7.29 8.91
N PRO A 451 -5.15 8.61 8.68
CA PRO A 451 -4.13 9.58 9.05
C PRO A 451 -3.93 9.69 10.57
N ARG A 452 -4.99 9.53 11.33
CA ARG A 452 -5.01 9.72 12.80
C ARG A 452 -4.30 8.61 13.58
N VAL A 453 -4.24 7.40 13.01
CA VAL A 453 -3.49 6.28 13.62
C VAL A 453 -2.02 6.63 13.80
N TYR A 454 -1.40 7.24 12.80
CA TYR A 454 0.02 7.64 12.87
C TYR A 454 0.23 8.81 13.84
N GLU A 455 -0.67 9.78 13.84
CA GLU A 455 -0.63 10.90 14.79
C GLU A 455 -0.75 10.41 16.23
N TYR A 456 -1.68 9.51 16.50
CA TYR A 456 -1.91 8.97 17.84
C TYR A 456 -0.73 8.12 18.33
N ALA A 457 -0.16 7.27 17.48
CA ALA A 457 1.02 6.48 17.82
C ALA A 457 2.22 7.38 18.20
N ALA A 458 2.39 8.51 17.51
CA ALA A 458 3.43 9.49 17.83
C ALA A 458 3.14 10.23 19.14
N SER A 459 1.87 10.52 19.46
CA SER A 459 1.49 11.26 20.69
C SER A 459 1.65 10.45 21.98
N ILE A 460 1.64 9.10 21.88
CA ILE A 460 1.86 8.21 23.03
C ILE A 460 3.35 8.04 23.36
N ALA A 461 4.22 8.36 22.41
CA ALA A 461 5.65 8.14 22.55
C ALA A 461 6.25 9.01 23.69
N PRO A 462 7.02 8.43 24.64
CA PRO A 462 7.78 9.23 25.57
C PRO A 462 8.83 10.07 24.83
N PRO A 463 9.18 11.27 25.37
CA PRO A 463 10.21 12.10 24.77
C PRO A 463 11.52 11.33 24.53
N GLY A 464 12.06 11.41 23.29
CA GLY A 464 13.26 10.71 22.87
C GLY A 464 13.08 9.25 22.41
N GLN A 465 11.86 8.72 22.41
CA GLN A 465 11.54 7.36 21.93
C GLN A 465 10.62 7.36 20.70
N GLU A 466 10.44 8.50 20.05
CA GLU A 466 9.49 8.69 18.93
C GLU A 466 9.80 7.76 17.74
N ALA A 467 11.09 7.53 17.45
CA ALA A 467 11.51 6.63 16.38
C ALA A 467 11.14 5.17 16.68
N SER A 468 11.36 4.73 17.92
CA SER A 468 11.02 3.37 18.37
C SER A 468 9.51 3.12 18.36
N TYR A 469 8.72 4.07 18.85
CA TYR A 469 7.25 3.98 18.81
C TYR A 469 6.71 4.04 17.38
N SER A 470 7.33 4.81 16.49
CA SER A 470 6.96 4.84 15.07
C SER A 470 7.19 3.50 14.37
N SER A 471 8.25 2.75 14.75
CA SER A 471 8.48 1.41 14.19
C SER A 471 7.41 0.40 14.57
N LEU A 472 6.78 0.55 15.75
CA LEU A 472 5.67 -0.28 16.20
C LEU A 472 4.38 -0.05 15.39
N SER A 473 4.26 1.08 14.69
CA SER A 473 3.10 1.35 13.83
C SER A 473 2.95 0.37 12.65
N TYR A 474 3.91 -0.52 12.43
CA TYR A 474 3.80 -1.64 11.50
C TYR A 474 3.08 -2.88 12.08
N ILE A 475 2.87 -2.96 13.40
CA ILE A 475 2.13 -4.07 14.05
C ILE A 475 0.71 -4.22 13.49
N PRO A 476 -0.07 -3.17 13.23
CA PRO A 476 -1.38 -3.28 12.60
C PRO A 476 -1.36 -3.98 11.23
N LEU A 477 -0.30 -3.80 10.45
CA LEU A 477 -0.15 -4.50 9.17
C LEU A 477 0.03 -6.01 9.38
N LEU A 478 0.79 -6.43 10.40
CA LEU A 478 0.97 -7.83 10.77
C LEU A 478 -0.38 -8.47 11.13
N ILE A 479 -1.14 -7.82 12.03
CA ILE A 479 -2.47 -8.29 12.44
C ILE A 479 -3.41 -8.35 11.23
N GLY A 480 -3.42 -7.31 10.40
CA GLY A 480 -4.22 -7.29 9.17
C GLY A 480 -3.89 -8.46 8.24
N LYS A 481 -2.62 -8.82 8.07
CA LYS A 481 -2.21 -9.96 7.21
C LYS A 481 -2.65 -11.30 7.79
N ILE A 482 -2.48 -11.52 9.11
CA ILE A 482 -2.94 -12.75 9.78
C ILE A 482 -4.46 -12.89 9.64
N SER A 483 -5.21 -11.86 10.01
CA SER A 483 -6.68 -11.88 9.95
C SER A 483 -7.20 -12.08 8.53
N THR A 484 -6.54 -11.47 7.54
CA THR A 484 -6.93 -11.63 6.13
C THR A 484 -6.63 -13.03 5.62
N GLY A 485 -5.49 -13.61 5.98
CA GLY A 485 -5.15 -14.99 5.59
C GLY A 485 -6.16 -16.00 6.13
N LEU A 486 -6.57 -15.83 7.40
CA LEU A 486 -7.63 -16.64 8.00
C LEU A 486 -8.99 -16.42 7.31
N ALA A 487 -9.36 -15.18 7.01
CA ALA A 487 -10.59 -14.87 6.30
C ALA A 487 -10.60 -15.48 4.88
N PHE A 488 -9.47 -15.39 4.17
CA PHE A 488 -9.33 -15.96 2.83
C PHE A 488 -9.39 -17.50 2.85
N SER A 489 -8.58 -18.14 3.71
CA SER A 489 -8.49 -19.60 3.73
C SER A 489 -9.77 -20.27 4.25
N GLN A 490 -10.36 -19.77 5.31
CA GLN A 490 -11.47 -20.42 5.99
C GLN A 490 -12.84 -19.89 5.55
N LEU A 491 -13.04 -18.56 5.57
CA LEU A 491 -14.35 -18.00 5.30
C LEU A 491 -14.73 -18.07 3.82
N LEU A 492 -13.79 -17.72 2.92
CA LEU A 492 -14.08 -17.78 1.49
C LEU A 492 -14.35 -19.22 1.03
N ASN A 493 -13.58 -20.19 1.52
CA ASN A 493 -13.75 -21.58 1.15
C ASN A 493 -15.07 -22.19 1.71
N ARG A 494 -15.45 -21.80 2.93
CA ARG A 494 -16.64 -22.30 3.61
C ARG A 494 -17.94 -21.69 3.08
N TYR A 495 -17.97 -20.36 2.91
CA TYR A 495 -19.21 -19.63 2.59
C TYR A 495 -19.35 -19.22 1.12
N CYS A 496 -18.26 -19.21 0.37
CA CYS A 496 -18.26 -18.95 -1.07
C CYS A 496 -17.38 -19.98 -1.81
N PRO A 497 -17.70 -21.29 -1.72
CA PRO A 497 -16.93 -22.34 -2.38
C PRO A 497 -16.94 -22.19 -3.90
N GLU A 498 -15.99 -22.82 -4.60
CA GLU A 498 -15.97 -22.83 -6.06
C GLU A 498 -17.17 -23.58 -6.64
N GLN A 499 -17.59 -24.66 -5.98
CA GLN A 499 -18.74 -25.50 -6.35
C GLN A 499 -19.65 -25.70 -5.15
N GLY A 500 -20.95 -25.77 -5.38
CA GLY A 500 -21.96 -25.97 -4.36
C GLY A 500 -22.72 -24.70 -3.95
N GLN A 501 -23.48 -24.82 -2.85
CA GLN A 501 -24.27 -23.71 -2.33
C GLN A 501 -23.40 -22.66 -1.67
N ARG A 502 -23.65 -21.39 -1.94
CA ARG A 502 -22.94 -20.25 -1.40
C ARG A 502 -23.80 -19.44 -0.45
N ASP A 503 -23.18 -18.94 0.60
CA ASP A 503 -23.76 -18.01 1.58
C ASP A 503 -22.81 -16.83 1.80
N SER A 504 -22.56 -16.11 0.74
CA SER A 504 -21.67 -14.96 0.72
C SER A 504 -22.11 -13.81 1.64
N PRO A 505 -23.43 -13.52 1.82
CA PRO A 505 -23.87 -12.54 2.80
C PRO A 505 -23.37 -12.84 4.22
N THR A 506 -23.47 -14.09 4.68
CA THR A 506 -22.96 -14.49 6.01
C THR A 506 -21.45 -14.33 6.11
N MET A 507 -20.69 -14.66 5.05
CA MET A 507 -19.24 -14.41 5.01
C MET A 507 -18.91 -12.94 5.28
N TRP A 508 -19.54 -12.04 4.55
CA TRP A 508 -19.28 -10.61 4.68
C TRP A 508 -19.78 -10.03 6.00
N LEU A 509 -20.86 -10.59 6.57
CA LEU A 509 -21.33 -10.22 7.91
C LEU A 509 -20.28 -10.57 8.97
N ILE A 510 -19.73 -11.79 8.92
CA ILE A 510 -18.67 -12.21 9.86
C ILE A 510 -17.47 -11.29 9.75
N ILE A 511 -17.02 -10.97 8.54
CA ILE A 511 -15.90 -10.04 8.31
C ILE A 511 -16.23 -8.65 8.89
N GLY A 512 -17.44 -8.14 8.64
CA GLY A 512 -17.90 -6.85 9.18
C GLY A 512 -17.89 -6.83 10.72
N LEU A 513 -18.33 -7.93 11.35
CA LEU A 513 -18.26 -8.09 12.81
C LEU A 513 -16.81 -8.13 13.33
N MET A 514 -15.89 -8.81 12.63
CA MET A 514 -14.47 -8.78 12.98
C MET A 514 -13.91 -7.36 12.94
N VAL A 515 -14.27 -6.58 11.93
CA VAL A 515 -13.85 -5.17 11.81
C VAL A 515 -14.48 -4.31 12.91
N LEU A 516 -15.74 -4.59 13.29
CA LEU A 516 -16.47 -3.88 14.35
C LEU A 516 -15.81 -4.02 15.72
N VAL A 517 -15.08 -5.12 15.99
CA VAL A 517 -14.35 -5.32 17.24
C VAL A 517 -13.37 -4.15 17.51
N ALA A 518 -12.79 -3.57 16.47
CA ALA A 518 -11.84 -2.48 16.61
C ALA A 518 -12.46 -1.21 17.24
N PRO A 519 -13.47 -0.56 16.65
CA PRO A 519 -14.06 0.65 17.24
C PRO A 519 -14.77 0.38 18.57
N VAL A 520 -15.42 -0.79 18.73
CA VAL A 520 -16.04 -1.18 20.01
C VAL A 520 -14.97 -1.41 21.08
N GLY A 521 -13.90 -2.13 20.78
CA GLY A 521 -12.78 -2.35 21.70
C GLY A 521 -12.11 -1.03 22.11
N LEU A 522 -11.87 -0.12 21.16
CA LEU A 522 -11.34 1.21 21.46
C LEU A 522 -12.29 2.01 22.37
N LEU A 523 -13.61 1.93 22.14
CA LEU A 523 -14.59 2.62 22.97
C LEU A 523 -14.58 2.07 24.41
N LEU A 524 -14.64 0.75 24.57
CA LEU A 524 -14.67 0.07 25.86
C LEU A 524 -13.36 0.27 26.65
N LEU A 525 -12.22 0.20 25.97
CA LEU A 525 -10.90 0.38 26.57
C LEU A 525 -10.44 1.85 26.59
N SER A 526 -11.32 2.80 26.29
CA SER A 526 -10.98 4.22 26.20
C SER A 526 -10.33 4.78 27.46
N ARG A 527 -10.80 4.36 28.64
CA ARG A 527 -10.21 4.77 29.94
C ARG A 527 -8.77 4.27 30.13
N PHE A 528 -8.43 3.14 29.53
CA PHE A 528 -7.09 2.56 29.62
C PHE A 528 -6.17 3.08 28.52
N ILE A 529 -6.65 3.14 27.27
CA ILE A 529 -5.82 3.42 26.10
C ILE A 529 -5.68 4.93 25.86
N ARG A 530 -6.77 5.73 26.05
CA ARG A 530 -6.79 7.15 25.67
C ARG A 530 -5.72 7.92 26.46
N VAL A 531 -4.91 8.67 25.72
CA VAL A 531 -3.94 9.64 26.25
C VAL A 531 -4.45 11.04 25.91
N ARG A 532 -4.23 11.99 26.81
CA ARG A 532 -4.60 13.40 26.57
C ARG A 532 -3.71 13.97 25.45
N GLU A 533 -4.33 14.40 24.39
CA GLU A 533 -3.64 15.03 23.25
C GLU A 533 -3.56 16.54 23.50
N GLU A 534 -2.36 17.14 23.48
CA GLU A 534 -2.16 18.56 23.69
C GLU A 534 -2.88 19.36 22.58
N GLY A 535 -3.75 20.31 22.98
CA GLY A 535 -4.46 21.20 22.07
C GLY A 535 -5.64 20.58 21.31
N ARG A 536 -6.09 19.38 21.70
CA ARG A 536 -7.26 18.70 21.11
C ARG A 536 -8.13 18.08 22.21
N ASP A 537 -9.39 18.50 22.28
CA ASP A 537 -10.40 17.97 23.20
C ASP A 537 -11.29 16.92 22.55
#